data_bbca3e47168d5846e8c9e0141b4cfe9d
#
_entry.id   bbca3e47168d5846e8c9e0141b4cfe9d
#
_cell.length_a   1.000
_cell.length_b   1.000
_cell.length_c   1.000
_cell.angle_alpha   90.00
_cell.angle_beta   90.00
_cell.angle_gamma   90.00
#
_symmetry.space_group_name_H-M   'P 1'
#
loop_
_entity.id
_entity.type
_entity.pdbx_description
1 polymer ?
#
loop_
_entity_poly.entity_id
_entity_poly.type
_entity_poly.pdbx_seq_one_letter_code
_entity_poly.pdbx_strand_id
1 'polypeptide(L)'
;LKQTNNINLRLTIEDLVAFGRFPYSKGNLTQTDRTFIDNAIAYMNLDDIRHQYIDSLSGGQRQRAYIAMTLAQDTDYILLDEPLNNLDMKHSVQIMQVLRKLATELNKTVVIVIHDINFASCYSDYIVAMKNGKLVHQGEVNHIMQSPVLQDIYDMAIPIQDIDDHKIAVYFR
;
A
#
# COMPACT_ATOMS: atom_id res chain seq x y z
N LEU A 1 -23.70 9.85 26.23
CA LEU A 1 -22.59 9.28 25.46
C LEU A 1 -21.48 10.32 25.38
N LYS A 2 -20.40 10.17 26.16
CA LYS A 2 -19.22 11.03 26.07
C LYS A 2 -18.51 10.76 24.74
N GLN A 3 -18.34 11.80 23.92
CA GLN A 3 -17.72 11.74 22.60
C GLN A 3 -16.18 11.58 22.58
N THR A 4 -15.57 11.29 23.71
CA THR A 4 -14.12 11.04 23.82
C THR A 4 -13.87 9.94 24.83
N ASN A 5 -14.04 8.70 24.42
CA ASN A 5 -13.31 7.62 25.04
C ASN A 5 -11.88 7.66 24.45
N ASN A 6 -11.01 8.47 25.04
CA ASN A 6 -9.57 8.31 24.90
C ASN A 6 -9.16 7.04 25.64
N ILE A 7 -9.46 5.89 25.08
CA ILE A 7 -8.75 4.67 25.42
C ILE A 7 -7.39 4.87 24.70
N ASN A 8 -6.41 5.39 25.40
CA ASN A 8 -5.02 5.41 24.97
C ASN A 8 -4.49 3.97 25.06
N LEU A 9 -4.97 3.10 24.19
CA LEU A 9 -4.34 1.81 23.94
C LEU A 9 -3.01 2.12 23.24
N ARG A 10 -1.94 2.14 24.04
CA ARG A 10 -0.57 2.21 23.51
C ARG A 10 -0.24 0.84 22.93
N LEU A 11 -0.40 0.71 21.62
CA LEU A 11 -0.04 -0.51 20.90
C LEU A 11 1.40 -0.40 20.38
N THR A 12 2.16 -1.46 20.56
CA THR A 12 3.44 -1.64 19.88
C THR A 12 3.21 -2.06 18.41
N ILE A 13 4.26 -2.04 17.59
CA ILE A 13 4.20 -2.60 16.23
C ILE A 13 3.79 -4.06 16.27
N GLU A 14 4.37 -4.85 17.17
CA GLU A 14 4.05 -6.27 17.32
C GLU A 14 2.57 -6.49 17.67
N ASP A 15 2.03 -5.69 18.61
CA ASP A 15 0.62 -5.75 18.96
C ASP A 15 -0.27 -5.42 17.75
N LEU A 16 0.07 -4.38 17.00
CA LEU A 16 -0.69 -4.00 15.79
C LEU A 16 -0.66 -5.13 14.75
N VAL A 17 0.52 -5.69 14.46
CA VAL A 17 0.66 -6.75 13.47
C VAL A 17 -0.08 -8.02 13.91
N ALA A 18 -0.10 -8.31 15.22
CA ALA A 18 -0.86 -9.41 15.79
C ALA A 18 -2.37 -9.32 15.54
N PHE A 19 -2.94 -8.10 15.41
CA PHE A 19 -4.35 -7.95 15.01
C PHE A 19 -4.65 -8.54 13.63
N GLY A 20 -3.66 -8.59 12.72
CA GLY A 20 -3.81 -9.29 11.44
C GLY A 20 -4.18 -10.76 11.59
N ARG A 21 -3.78 -11.41 12.70
CA ARG A 21 -4.11 -12.81 12.99
C ARG A 21 -5.43 -13.00 13.74
N PHE A 22 -6.10 -11.91 14.13
CA PHE A 22 -7.34 -11.99 14.92
C PHE A 22 -8.43 -12.85 14.27
N PRO A 23 -8.68 -12.82 12.94
CA PRO A 23 -9.67 -13.68 12.29
C PRO A 23 -9.44 -15.18 12.54
N TYR A 24 -8.19 -15.58 12.75
CA TYR A 24 -7.80 -16.98 12.95
C TYR A 24 -7.66 -17.33 14.42
N SER A 25 -6.99 -16.48 15.21
CA SER A 25 -6.63 -16.72 16.60
C SER A 25 -7.71 -16.36 17.61
N LYS A 26 -8.63 -15.46 17.24
CA LYS A 26 -9.62 -14.83 18.15
C LYS A 26 -8.96 -14.28 19.44
N GLY A 27 -7.73 -13.78 19.31
CA GLY A 27 -6.94 -13.22 20.40
C GLY A 27 -6.04 -14.25 21.12
N ASN A 28 -6.13 -15.55 20.83
CA ASN A 28 -5.27 -16.59 21.39
C ASN A 28 -4.22 -17.02 20.35
N LEU A 29 -3.11 -16.29 20.28
CA LEU A 29 -2.06 -16.54 19.30
C LEU A 29 -1.40 -17.90 19.47
N THR A 30 -1.45 -18.70 18.42
CA THR A 30 -0.70 -19.97 18.31
C THR A 30 0.76 -19.72 17.91
N GLN A 31 1.59 -20.76 17.95
CA GLN A 31 2.97 -20.66 17.42
C GLN A 31 2.99 -20.34 15.91
N THR A 32 2.05 -20.88 15.15
CA THR A 32 1.89 -20.58 13.73
C THR A 32 1.56 -19.10 13.51
N ASP A 33 0.64 -18.52 14.31
CA ASP A 33 0.31 -17.09 14.22
C ASP A 33 1.54 -16.22 14.50
N ARG A 34 2.36 -16.58 15.50
CA ARG A 34 3.60 -15.87 15.81
C ARG A 34 4.56 -15.88 14.63
N THR A 35 4.69 -17.02 13.92
CA THR A 35 5.52 -17.11 12.71
C THR A 35 5.04 -16.14 11.62
N PHE A 36 3.73 -16.02 11.39
CA PHE A 36 3.20 -15.05 10.43
C PHE A 36 3.46 -13.60 10.85
N ILE A 37 3.34 -13.30 12.15
CA ILE A 37 3.65 -11.97 12.70
C ILE A 37 5.13 -11.65 12.50
N ASP A 38 6.04 -12.54 12.88
CA ASP A 38 7.47 -12.34 12.77
C ASP A 38 7.90 -12.16 11.30
N ASN A 39 7.40 -13.00 10.40
CA ASN A 39 7.67 -12.87 8.97
C ASN A 39 7.18 -11.54 8.40
N ALA A 40 6.01 -11.08 8.79
CA ALA A 40 5.45 -9.81 8.32
C ALA A 40 6.27 -8.61 8.83
N ILE A 41 6.71 -8.64 10.09
CA ILE A 41 7.56 -7.62 10.70
C ILE A 41 8.92 -7.56 9.99
N ALA A 42 9.56 -8.72 9.78
CA ALA A 42 10.84 -8.83 9.10
C ALA A 42 10.75 -8.36 7.64
N TYR A 43 9.71 -8.76 6.91
CA TYR A 43 9.51 -8.36 5.53
C TYR A 43 9.38 -6.84 5.36
N MET A 44 8.79 -6.17 6.35
CA MET A 44 8.64 -4.72 6.37
C MET A 44 9.82 -3.97 7.00
N ASN A 45 10.92 -4.69 7.36
CA ASN A 45 12.10 -4.15 8.03
C ASN A 45 11.73 -3.35 9.29
N LEU A 46 10.99 -3.98 10.20
CA LEU A 46 10.52 -3.37 11.45
C LEU A 46 11.07 -4.07 12.70
N ASP A 47 11.97 -5.08 12.56
CA ASP A 47 12.48 -5.88 13.68
C ASP A 47 13.11 -5.03 14.78
N ASP A 48 13.98 -4.08 14.40
CA ASP A 48 14.72 -3.23 15.34
C ASP A 48 13.80 -2.32 16.17
N ILE A 49 12.58 -2.10 15.68
CA ILE A 49 11.61 -1.20 16.31
C ILE A 49 10.29 -1.88 16.70
N ARG A 50 10.23 -3.22 16.64
CA ARG A 50 9.00 -4.00 16.82
C ARG A 50 8.25 -3.71 18.13
N HIS A 51 8.98 -3.32 19.18
CA HIS A 51 8.41 -2.99 20.49
C HIS A 51 8.15 -1.49 20.70
N GLN A 52 8.41 -0.64 19.68
CA GLN A 52 8.06 0.77 19.75
C GLN A 52 6.55 0.97 19.61
N TYR A 53 6.04 1.99 20.28
CA TYR A 53 4.63 2.36 20.21
C TYR A 53 4.28 3.05 18.89
N ILE A 54 3.11 2.74 18.34
CA ILE A 54 2.63 3.28 17.06
C ILE A 54 2.57 4.81 17.04
N ASP A 55 2.26 5.44 18.17
CA ASP A 55 2.18 6.89 18.31
C ASP A 55 3.54 7.59 18.24
N SER A 56 4.64 6.87 18.47
CA SER A 56 6.01 7.39 18.40
C SER A 56 6.67 7.22 17.01
N LEU A 57 6.02 6.55 16.08
CA LEU A 57 6.58 6.23 14.77
C LEU A 57 6.50 7.41 13.78
N SER A 58 7.48 7.50 12.88
CA SER A 58 7.36 8.33 11.69
C SER A 58 6.20 7.86 10.80
N GLY A 59 5.71 8.72 9.89
CA GLY A 59 4.64 8.36 8.96
C GLY A 59 4.95 7.10 8.16
N GLY A 60 6.17 7.00 7.61
CA GLY A 60 6.59 5.83 6.83
C GLY A 60 6.74 4.56 7.67
N GLN A 61 7.24 4.65 8.90
CA GLN A 61 7.29 3.51 9.81
C GLN A 61 5.89 3.02 10.18
N ARG A 62 4.99 3.95 10.49
CA ARG A 62 3.60 3.64 10.82
C ARG A 62 2.89 2.97 9.65
N GLN A 63 3.09 3.49 8.43
CA GLN A 63 2.49 2.89 7.23
C GLN A 63 3.00 1.46 6.99
N ARG A 64 4.32 1.22 7.15
CA ARG A 64 4.87 -0.13 7.07
C ARG A 64 4.28 -1.07 8.13
N ALA A 65 4.03 -0.59 9.33
CA ALA A 65 3.40 -1.40 10.39
C ALA A 65 1.95 -1.80 10.02
N TYR A 66 1.16 -0.90 9.42
CA TYR A 66 -0.17 -1.24 8.92
C TYR A 66 -0.13 -2.25 7.76
N ILE A 67 0.83 -2.11 6.85
CA ILE A 67 1.00 -3.09 5.76
C ILE A 67 1.45 -4.45 6.34
N ALA A 68 2.34 -4.47 7.34
CA ALA A 68 2.73 -5.70 8.05
C ALA A 68 1.52 -6.39 8.69
N MET A 69 0.63 -5.63 9.33
CA MET A 69 -0.63 -6.16 9.88
C MET A 69 -1.47 -6.84 8.79
N THR A 70 -1.59 -6.21 7.62
CA THR A 70 -2.33 -6.77 6.50
C THR A 70 -1.63 -8.02 5.94
N LEU A 71 -0.30 -7.99 5.84
CA LEU A 71 0.50 -9.13 5.38
C LEU A 71 0.40 -10.33 6.32
N ALA A 72 0.35 -10.10 7.64
CA ALA A 72 0.18 -11.15 8.63
C ALA A 72 -1.14 -11.92 8.51
N GLN A 73 -2.15 -11.38 7.81
CA GLN A 73 -3.39 -12.10 7.49
C GLN A 73 -3.17 -13.27 6.55
N ASP A 74 -2.07 -13.27 5.80
CA ASP A 74 -1.71 -14.32 4.83
C ASP A 74 -2.81 -14.61 3.80
N THR A 75 -3.46 -13.55 3.29
CA THR A 75 -4.43 -13.64 2.20
C THR A 75 -3.74 -13.56 0.84
N ASP A 76 -4.37 -14.14 -0.20
CA ASP A 76 -3.88 -14.04 -1.58
C ASP A 76 -4.03 -12.63 -2.15
N TYR A 77 -5.02 -11.88 -1.66
CA TYR A 77 -5.32 -10.52 -2.07
C TYR A 77 -5.04 -9.54 -0.94
N ILE A 78 -4.30 -8.48 -1.27
CA ILE A 78 -3.98 -7.36 -0.39
C ILE A 78 -4.62 -6.11 -0.98
N LEU A 79 -5.57 -5.50 -0.24
CA LEU A 79 -6.24 -4.27 -0.66
C LEU A 79 -5.77 -3.12 0.23
N LEU A 80 -5.26 -2.07 -0.38
CA LEU A 80 -4.75 -0.89 0.31
C LEU A 80 -5.41 0.37 -0.27
N ASP A 81 -6.02 1.16 0.60
CA ASP A 81 -6.64 2.42 0.25
C ASP A 81 -5.68 3.56 0.57
N GLU A 82 -5.20 4.24 -0.48
CA GLU A 82 -4.29 5.39 -0.42
C GLU A 82 -3.05 5.18 0.48
N PRO A 83 -2.26 4.10 0.31
CA PRO A 83 -1.17 3.76 1.22
C PRO A 83 -0.01 4.76 1.19
N LEU A 84 0.01 5.73 0.28
CA LEU A 84 1.05 6.75 0.14
C LEU A 84 0.68 8.10 0.76
N ASN A 85 -0.55 8.24 1.28
CA ASN A 85 -1.00 9.51 1.84
C ASN A 85 -0.14 9.95 3.03
N ASN A 86 0.18 11.25 3.05
CA ASN A 86 1.01 11.89 4.08
C ASN A 86 2.45 11.35 4.18
N LEU A 87 2.96 10.71 3.14
CA LEU A 87 4.35 10.28 3.02
C LEU A 87 5.13 11.24 2.11
N ASP A 88 6.39 11.44 2.43
CA ASP A 88 7.31 12.08 1.50
C ASP A 88 7.66 11.14 0.33
N MET A 89 8.30 11.69 -0.69
CA MET A 89 8.67 10.97 -1.92
C MET A 89 9.51 9.73 -1.62
N LYS A 90 10.50 9.84 -0.73
CA LYS A 90 11.40 8.74 -0.39
C LYS A 90 10.63 7.56 0.22
N HIS A 91 9.76 7.84 1.18
CA HIS A 91 8.97 6.81 1.84
C HIS A 91 7.92 6.22 0.89
N SER A 92 7.32 7.03 0.01
CA SER A 92 6.38 6.57 -1.02
C SER A 92 7.04 5.56 -1.96
N VAL A 93 8.23 5.88 -2.48
CA VAL A 93 9.01 4.96 -3.33
C VAL A 93 9.33 3.66 -2.59
N GLN A 94 9.77 3.74 -1.33
CA GLN A 94 10.06 2.56 -0.52
C GLN A 94 8.83 1.65 -0.33
N ILE A 95 7.66 2.23 -0.06
CA ILE A 95 6.40 1.47 0.06
C ILE A 95 6.06 0.79 -1.27
N MET A 96 6.12 1.52 -2.39
CA MET A 96 5.80 0.93 -3.70
C MET A 96 6.75 -0.21 -4.08
N GLN A 97 8.05 -0.08 -3.78
CA GLN A 97 9.03 -1.14 -3.98
C GLN A 97 8.70 -2.39 -3.14
N VAL A 98 8.29 -2.22 -1.89
CA VAL A 98 7.86 -3.34 -1.04
C VAL A 98 6.59 -3.99 -1.59
N LEU A 99 5.57 -3.19 -1.97
CA LEU A 99 4.34 -3.72 -2.56
C LEU A 99 4.61 -4.48 -3.87
N ARG A 100 5.53 -3.99 -4.70
CA ARG A 100 5.95 -4.70 -5.91
C ARG A 100 6.57 -6.07 -5.58
N LYS A 101 7.45 -6.12 -4.57
CA LYS A 101 8.05 -7.38 -4.10
C LYS A 101 6.99 -8.36 -3.56
N LEU A 102 5.97 -7.90 -2.85
CA LEU A 102 4.87 -8.77 -2.41
C LEU A 102 4.19 -9.48 -3.58
N ALA A 103 3.99 -8.78 -4.69
CA ALA A 103 3.41 -9.37 -5.89
C ALA A 103 4.38 -10.36 -6.58
N THR A 104 5.67 -10.00 -6.72
CA THR A 104 6.63 -10.79 -7.51
C THR A 104 7.26 -11.95 -6.74
N GLU A 105 7.55 -11.78 -5.44
CA GLU A 105 8.25 -12.77 -4.62
C GLU A 105 7.30 -13.67 -3.83
N LEU A 106 6.17 -13.12 -3.34
CA LEU A 106 5.19 -13.85 -2.54
C LEU A 106 3.94 -14.24 -3.32
N ASN A 107 3.90 -13.95 -4.63
CA ASN A 107 2.77 -14.26 -5.54
C ASN A 107 1.43 -13.74 -5.00
N LYS A 108 1.44 -12.58 -4.34
CA LYS A 108 0.22 -11.93 -3.83
C LYS A 108 -0.36 -11.01 -4.90
N THR A 109 -1.69 -10.92 -4.96
CA THR A 109 -2.37 -9.91 -5.76
C THR A 109 -2.54 -8.65 -4.92
N VAL A 110 -1.83 -7.57 -5.29
CA VAL A 110 -1.89 -6.29 -4.58
C VAL A 110 -2.78 -5.32 -5.34
N VAL A 111 -3.84 -4.85 -4.72
CA VAL A 111 -4.76 -3.83 -5.25
C VAL A 111 -4.60 -2.58 -4.40
N ILE A 112 -4.24 -1.47 -5.05
CA ILE A 112 -4.05 -0.18 -4.36
C ILE A 112 -4.91 0.90 -4.99
N VAL A 113 -5.51 1.75 -4.17
CA VAL A 113 -6.04 3.04 -4.61
C VAL A 113 -4.93 4.07 -4.52
N ILE A 114 -4.67 4.78 -5.62
CA ILE A 114 -3.57 5.74 -5.73
C ILE A 114 -4.00 6.92 -6.61
N HIS A 115 -3.51 8.11 -6.30
CA HIS A 115 -3.84 9.31 -7.08
C HIS A 115 -2.78 9.69 -8.10
N ASP A 116 -1.55 9.26 -7.91
CA ASP A 116 -0.44 9.59 -8.80
C ASP A 116 -0.29 8.54 -9.91
N ILE A 117 -0.56 8.97 -11.13
CA ILE A 117 -0.50 8.12 -12.33
C ILE A 117 0.92 7.63 -12.63
N ASN A 118 1.97 8.38 -12.25
CA ASN A 118 3.34 7.97 -12.48
C ASN A 118 3.76 6.85 -11.53
N PHE A 119 3.31 6.87 -10.27
CA PHE A 119 3.47 5.69 -9.40
C PHE A 119 2.70 4.48 -9.95
N ALA A 120 1.45 4.67 -10.44
CA ALA A 120 0.70 3.58 -11.06
C ALA A 120 1.44 3.04 -12.29
N SER A 121 1.97 3.91 -13.15
CA SER A 121 2.71 3.50 -14.34
C SER A 121 3.99 2.70 -14.03
N CYS A 122 4.75 3.14 -13.02
CA CYS A 122 6.05 2.53 -12.73
C CYS A 122 5.97 1.22 -11.92
N TYR A 123 4.88 1.00 -11.18
CA TYR A 123 4.82 -0.10 -10.20
C TYR A 123 3.69 -1.11 -10.43
N SER A 124 2.70 -0.80 -11.28
CA SER A 124 1.58 -1.72 -11.54
C SER A 124 1.80 -2.57 -12.79
N ASP A 125 1.09 -3.68 -12.88
CA ASP A 125 0.93 -4.47 -14.11
C ASP A 125 -0.36 -4.06 -14.83
N TYR A 126 -1.39 -3.67 -14.06
CA TYR A 126 -2.73 -3.38 -14.56
C TYR A 126 -3.31 -2.16 -13.84
N ILE A 127 -3.99 -1.31 -14.58
CA ILE A 127 -4.62 -0.09 -14.04
C ILE A 127 -6.12 -0.14 -14.28
N VAL A 128 -6.89 0.22 -13.25
CA VAL A 128 -8.32 0.44 -13.30
C VAL A 128 -8.57 1.92 -13.00
N ALA A 129 -9.05 2.67 -13.98
CA ALA A 129 -9.36 4.10 -13.83
C ALA A 129 -10.84 4.29 -13.52
N MET A 130 -11.12 5.03 -12.47
CA MET A 130 -12.46 5.38 -12.03
C MET A 130 -12.67 6.89 -12.11
N LYS A 131 -13.85 7.31 -12.59
CA LYS A 131 -14.26 8.72 -12.68
C LYS A 131 -15.73 8.84 -12.32
N ASN A 132 -16.08 9.76 -11.41
CA ASN A 132 -17.46 9.99 -10.96
C ASN A 132 -18.16 8.67 -10.49
N GLY A 133 -17.44 7.82 -9.78
CA GLY A 133 -17.96 6.54 -9.25
C GLY A 133 -18.17 5.45 -10.32
N LYS A 134 -17.68 5.64 -11.54
CA LYS A 134 -17.79 4.66 -12.63
C LYS A 134 -16.41 4.26 -13.12
N LEU A 135 -16.28 2.99 -13.52
CA LEU A 135 -15.12 2.52 -14.25
C LEU A 135 -15.16 3.15 -15.67
N VAL A 136 -14.09 3.85 -16.05
CA VAL A 136 -13.98 4.48 -17.37
C VAL A 136 -12.97 3.77 -18.26
N HIS A 137 -11.83 3.38 -17.71
CA HIS A 137 -10.82 2.61 -18.44
C HIS A 137 -10.22 1.52 -17.55
N GLN A 138 -9.80 0.42 -18.17
CA GLN A 138 -9.01 -0.62 -17.49
C GLN A 138 -8.10 -1.34 -18.50
N GLY A 139 -6.94 -1.77 -18.06
CA GLY A 139 -6.01 -2.49 -18.93
C GLY A 139 -4.59 -2.53 -18.36
N GLU A 140 -3.72 -3.16 -19.12
CA GLU A 140 -2.29 -3.11 -18.85
C GLU A 140 -1.77 -1.67 -18.89
N VAL A 141 -0.69 -1.39 -18.17
CA VAL A 141 -0.08 -0.05 -18.07
C VAL A 141 0.10 0.59 -19.45
N ASN A 142 0.66 -0.13 -20.42
CA ASN A 142 0.90 0.39 -21.76
C ASN A 142 -0.38 0.80 -22.52
N HIS A 143 -1.52 0.22 -22.18
CA HIS A 143 -2.80 0.58 -22.76
C HIS A 143 -3.38 1.85 -22.12
N ILE A 144 -3.24 1.99 -20.82
CA ILE A 144 -3.74 3.15 -20.08
C ILE A 144 -2.83 4.37 -20.26
N MET A 145 -1.51 4.18 -20.29
CA MET A 145 -0.53 5.25 -20.46
C MET A 145 -0.43 5.71 -21.91
N GLN A 146 -1.53 6.27 -22.42
CA GLN A 146 -1.66 6.91 -23.72
C GLN A 146 -2.34 8.27 -23.55
N SER A 147 -1.84 9.31 -24.24
CA SER A 147 -2.37 10.67 -24.09
C SER A 147 -3.89 10.79 -24.29
N PRO A 148 -4.54 10.13 -25.28
CA PRO A 148 -5.99 10.18 -25.41
C PRO A 148 -6.74 9.56 -24.22
N VAL A 149 -6.23 8.46 -23.66
CA VAL A 149 -6.82 7.76 -22.50
C VAL A 149 -6.69 8.61 -21.26
N LEU A 150 -5.50 9.20 -21.02
CA LEU A 150 -5.29 10.07 -19.88
C LEU A 150 -6.12 11.36 -20.00
N GLN A 151 -6.31 11.87 -21.21
CA GLN A 151 -7.19 13.03 -21.43
C GLN A 151 -8.64 12.74 -21.05
N ASP A 152 -9.15 11.56 -21.33
CA ASP A 152 -10.50 11.16 -20.93
C ASP A 152 -10.61 10.96 -19.40
N ILE A 153 -9.57 10.41 -18.77
CA ILE A 153 -9.56 10.21 -17.31
C ILE A 153 -9.49 11.55 -16.55
N TYR A 154 -8.57 12.46 -16.96
CA TYR A 154 -8.21 13.65 -16.20
C TYR A 154 -8.80 14.96 -16.74
N ASP A 155 -9.55 14.94 -17.85
CA ASP A 155 -10.09 16.13 -18.56
C ASP A 155 -9.01 17.14 -18.98
N MET A 156 -7.77 16.70 -19.18
CA MET A 156 -6.66 17.54 -19.60
C MET A 156 -5.69 16.77 -20.50
N ALA A 157 -5.09 17.46 -21.48
CA ALA A 157 -4.08 16.87 -22.33
C ALA A 157 -2.79 16.57 -21.52
N ILE A 158 -2.40 15.33 -21.46
CA ILE A 158 -1.21 14.89 -20.73
C ILE A 158 -0.24 14.23 -21.73
N PRO A 159 0.86 14.90 -22.12
CA PRO A 159 1.93 14.27 -22.87
C PRO A 159 2.59 13.13 -22.08
N ILE A 160 3.03 12.11 -22.79
CA ILE A 160 3.75 10.96 -22.20
C ILE A 160 5.16 10.94 -22.76
N GLN A 161 6.12 10.64 -21.90
CA GLN A 161 7.51 10.41 -22.25
C GLN A 161 7.94 9.04 -21.77
N ASP A 162 8.71 8.34 -22.59
CA ASP A 162 9.33 7.08 -22.19
C ASP A 162 10.70 7.38 -21.53
N ILE A 163 10.87 6.95 -20.28
CA ILE A 163 12.09 7.12 -19.49
C ILE A 163 12.39 5.78 -18.81
N ASP A 164 13.58 5.22 -19.09
CA ASP A 164 14.05 3.96 -18.48
C ASP A 164 12.99 2.84 -18.51
N ASP A 165 12.41 2.58 -19.68
CA ASP A 165 11.34 1.58 -19.92
C ASP A 165 10.00 1.88 -19.23
N HIS A 166 9.85 3.04 -18.60
CA HIS A 166 8.58 3.49 -17.99
C HIS A 166 7.94 4.64 -18.76
N LYS A 167 6.62 4.63 -18.82
CA LYS A 167 5.84 5.73 -19.39
C LYS A 167 5.52 6.76 -18.32
N ILE A 168 6.00 7.98 -18.50
CA ILE A 168 5.84 9.07 -17.53
C ILE A 168 4.88 10.12 -18.09
N ALA A 169 3.84 10.40 -17.33
CA ALA A 169 2.88 11.46 -17.61
C ALA A 169 3.46 12.82 -17.21
N VAL A 170 3.51 13.77 -18.16
CA VAL A 170 4.07 15.11 -17.95
C VAL A 170 2.93 16.14 -17.86
N TYR A 171 2.53 16.50 -16.64
CA TYR A 171 1.40 17.39 -16.38
C TYR A 171 1.77 18.71 -15.69
N PHE A 172 3.06 19.05 -15.63
CA PHE A 172 3.59 20.29 -15.03
C PHE A 172 3.81 21.41 -16.06
N ARG A 173 2.80 21.75 -16.85
CA ARG A 173 2.90 22.83 -17.83
C ARG A 173 1.84 23.89 -17.59
#